data_dd93748b8959d25618abbb8670fdc453
#
_entry.id   dd93748b8959d25618abbb8670fdc453
#
_cell.length_a   1.000
_cell.length_b   1.000
_cell.length_c   1.000
_cell.angle_alpha   90.00
_cell.angle_beta   90.00
_cell.angle_gamma   90.00
#
_symmetry.space_group_name_H-M   'P 1'
#
loop_
_entity.id
_entity.type
_entity.pdbx_description
1 polymer ?
#
loop_
_entity_poly.entity_id
_entity_poly.type
_entity_poly.pdbx_seq_one_letter_code
_entity_poly.pdbx_strand_id
1 'polypeptide(L)'
;MKKTAKKKADAGRSDTPAALRSLFRSFAKLAEQAGDGRPLLRGLRVAQDPTADRIVVVHGGTRVEFILAPCGDPAHADVECRRMDSIGATEATPIATFRFDESGTVLQSSVPELLNENIAQSNGAWSIVGAVIWNAMQDRT
;
A
#
# COMPACT_ATOMS: atom_id res chain seq x y z
N MET A 1 -4.91 0.18 -33.99
CA MET A 1 -5.26 0.27 -33.70
C MET A 1 -6.03 0.27 -32.78
N LYS A 2 -6.62 0.15 -32.46
CA LYS A 2 -7.41 0.00 -31.65
C LYS A 2 -6.86 -0.30 -30.36
N LYS A 3 -5.87 -0.71 -30.17
CA LYS A 3 -5.28 -0.91 -29.05
C LYS A 3 -5.27 0.28 -28.23
N THR A 4 -5.08 1.40 -28.73
CA THR A 4 -5.07 2.64 -28.05
C THR A 4 -6.37 2.89 -27.36
N ALA A 5 -7.41 2.62 -28.01
CA ALA A 5 -8.72 2.84 -27.48
C ALA A 5 -8.94 1.96 -26.29
N LYS A 6 -8.44 0.76 -26.37
CA LYS A 6 -8.57 -0.13 -25.34
C LYS A 6 -7.87 0.38 -24.14
N LYS A 7 -6.71 0.91 -24.26
CA LYS A 7 -5.99 1.39 -23.21
C LYS A 7 -6.69 2.54 -22.59
N LYS A 8 -7.33 3.36 -23.33
CA LYS A 8 -8.05 4.43 -22.82
C LYS A 8 -9.19 3.96 -22.01
N ALA A 9 -9.85 2.95 -22.40
CA ALA A 9 -10.98 2.42 -21.68
C ALA A 9 -10.58 1.99 -20.29
N ASP A 10 -9.33 1.67 -20.10
CA ASP A 10 -8.84 1.23 -18.84
C ASP A 10 -8.16 2.35 -18.07
N ALA A 11 -8.30 3.56 -18.55
CA ALA A 11 -7.63 4.68 -17.93
C ALA A 11 -7.95 4.90 -16.47
N GLY A 12 -9.12 4.49 -16.02
CA GLY A 12 -9.47 4.67 -14.63
C GLY A 12 -8.80 3.67 -13.71
N ARG A 13 -8.10 2.71 -14.27
CA ARG A 13 -7.44 1.71 -13.49
C ARG A 13 -5.95 1.86 -13.56
N SER A 14 -5.28 1.18 -12.68
CA SER A 14 -3.84 1.23 -12.64
C SER A 14 -3.24 0.62 -13.91
N ASP A 15 -2.17 1.23 -14.42
CA ASP A 15 -1.42 0.67 -15.53
C ASP A 15 -0.28 -0.19 -15.00
N THR A 16 -0.27 -0.47 -13.72
CA THR A 16 0.77 -1.28 -13.09
C THR A 16 0.72 -2.69 -13.64
N PRO A 17 1.86 -3.27 -14.00
CA PRO A 17 1.91 -4.64 -14.51
C PRO A 17 1.30 -5.65 -13.55
N ALA A 18 0.72 -6.70 -14.11
CA ALA A 18 0.02 -7.72 -13.34
C ALA A 18 0.87 -8.36 -12.25
N ALA A 19 2.15 -8.57 -12.50
CA ALA A 19 3.02 -9.18 -11.51
C ALA A 19 3.16 -8.29 -10.27
N LEU A 20 3.27 -6.98 -10.47
CA LEU A 20 3.39 -6.05 -9.36
C LEU A 20 2.06 -5.91 -8.62
N ARG A 21 0.96 -5.97 -9.34
CA ARG A 21 -0.37 -5.93 -8.72
C ARG A 21 -0.59 -7.16 -7.86
N SER A 22 -0.11 -8.32 -8.31
CA SER A 22 -0.21 -9.54 -7.54
C SER A 22 0.58 -9.43 -6.23
N LEU A 23 1.75 -8.82 -6.29
CA LEU A 23 2.56 -8.61 -5.09
C LEU A 23 1.81 -7.71 -4.10
N PHE A 24 1.18 -6.67 -4.61
CA PHE A 24 0.43 -5.75 -3.75
C PHE A 24 -0.75 -6.46 -3.09
N ARG A 25 -1.41 -7.35 -3.82
CA ARG A 25 -2.52 -8.12 -3.26
C ARG A 25 -2.04 -9.11 -2.22
N SER A 26 -0.87 -9.70 -2.43
CA SER A 26 -0.26 -10.58 -1.43
C SER A 26 0.08 -9.78 -0.19
N PHE A 27 0.59 -8.56 -0.37
CA PHE A 27 0.88 -7.67 0.73
C PHE A 27 -0.39 -7.42 1.56
N ALA A 28 -1.51 -7.20 0.90
CA ALA A 28 -2.78 -6.95 1.60
C ALA A 28 -3.17 -8.15 2.47
N LYS A 29 -2.99 -9.35 1.96
CA LYS A 29 -3.33 -10.55 2.71
C LYS A 29 -2.41 -10.73 3.90
N LEU A 30 -1.13 -10.49 3.71
CA LEU A 30 -0.17 -10.62 4.79
C LEU A 30 -0.42 -9.54 5.84
N ALA A 31 -0.77 -8.33 5.40
CA ALA A 31 -1.08 -7.24 6.32
C ALA A 31 -2.26 -7.59 7.22
N GLU A 32 -3.24 -8.25 6.65
CA GLU A 32 -4.41 -8.65 7.42
C GLU A 32 -4.03 -9.59 8.56
N GLN A 33 -3.02 -10.40 8.37
CA GLN A 33 -2.56 -11.34 9.38
C GLN A 33 -1.75 -10.67 10.47
N ALA A 34 -1.33 -9.44 10.27
CA ALA A 34 -0.52 -8.74 11.25
C ALA A 34 -1.28 -8.55 12.56
N GLY A 35 -2.59 -8.42 12.48
CA GLY A 35 -3.42 -8.28 13.66
C GLY A 35 -3.36 -9.49 14.58
N ASP A 36 -3.04 -10.66 14.04
CA ASP A 36 -2.94 -11.87 14.82
C ASP A 36 -1.49 -12.17 15.17
N GLY A 37 -0.55 -11.73 14.35
CA GLY A 37 0.85 -12.08 14.50
C GLY A 37 1.68 -11.11 15.32
N ARG A 38 1.20 -9.88 15.50
CA ARG A 38 1.96 -8.86 16.22
C ARG A 38 1.12 -8.25 17.33
N PRO A 39 1.55 -8.32 18.58
CA PRO A 39 0.76 -7.79 19.70
C PRO A 39 0.43 -6.30 19.55
N LEU A 40 1.38 -5.51 19.03
CA LEU A 40 1.17 -4.07 18.88
C LEU A 40 0.16 -3.75 17.78
N LEU A 41 -0.13 -4.71 16.92
CA LEU A 41 -1.07 -4.52 15.83
C LEU A 41 -2.37 -5.32 16.04
N ARG A 42 -2.59 -5.78 17.25
CA ARG A 42 -3.78 -6.54 17.57
C ARG A 42 -5.02 -5.73 17.18
N GLY A 43 -5.95 -6.37 16.50
CA GLY A 43 -7.17 -5.71 16.07
C GLY A 43 -7.05 -4.96 14.75
N LEU A 44 -5.89 -4.98 14.13
CA LEU A 44 -5.70 -4.35 12.84
C LEU A 44 -6.60 -5.03 11.81
N ARG A 45 -7.24 -4.27 10.97
CA ARG A 45 -8.10 -4.79 9.92
C ARG A 45 -7.68 -4.22 8.57
N VAL A 46 -7.90 -5.01 7.54
CA VAL A 46 -7.55 -4.61 6.18
C VAL A 46 -8.76 -4.82 5.27
N ALA A 47 -9.13 -3.79 4.54
CA ALA A 47 -10.17 -3.88 3.52
C ALA A 47 -9.49 -3.69 2.17
N GLN A 48 -9.70 -4.62 1.27
CA GLN A 48 -9.06 -4.61 -0.03
C GLN A 48 -10.05 -4.28 -1.14
N ASP A 49 -9.66 -3.38 -2.03
CA ASP A 49 -10.44 -3.08 -3.22
C ASP A 49 -9.56 -3.37 -4.43
N PRO A 50 -9.57 -4.61 -4.91
CA PRO A 50 -8.69 -5.01 -6.01
C PRO A 50 -8.94 -4.26 -7.32
N THR A 51 -10.15 -3.78 -7.54
CA THR A 51 -10.42 -3.06 -8.77
C THR A 51 -9.78 -1.69 -8.79
N ALA A 52 -9.49 -1.13 -7.61
CA ALA A 52 -8.85 0.17 -7.51
C ALA A 52 -7.39 0.07 -7.09
N ASP A 53 -6.86 -1.14 -6.95
CA ASP A 53 -5.50 -1.39 -6.49
C ASP A 53 -5.25 -0.60 -5.19
N ARG A 54 -6.15 -0.80 -4.25
CA ARG A 54 -6.19 0.00 -3.04
C ARG A 54 -6.52 -0.87 -1.85
N ILE A 55 -5.89 -0.59 -0.73
CA ILE A 55 -6.28 -1.23 0.53
C ILE A 55 -6.40 -0.15 1.59
N VAL A 56 -7.29 -0.39 2.55
CA VAL A 56 -7.46 0.50 3.68
C VAL A 56 -7.13 -0.30 4.93
N VAL A 57 -6.20 0.21 5.70
CA VAL A 57 -5.77 -0.42 6.94
C VAL A 57 -6.31 0.39 8.10
N VAL A 58 -6.97 -0.30 9.03
CA VAL A 58 -7.59 0.34 10.19
C VAL A 58 -7.01 -0.27 11.46
N HIS A 59 -6.54 0.58 12.35
CA HIS A 59 -6.01 0.14 13.63
C HIS A 59 -6.40 1.18 14.68
N GLY A 60 -7.29 0.79 15.58
CA GLY A 60 -7.83 1.72 16.55
C GLY A 60 -8.57 2.83 15.82
N GLY A 61 -8.29 4.06 16.11
CA GLY A 61 -8.90 5.20 15.44
C GLY A 61 -8.13 5.68 14.23
N THR A 62 -7.08 4.95 13.84
CA THR A 62 -6.22 5.37 12.73
C THR A 62 -6.58 4.59 11.48
N ARG A 63 -6.76 5.31 10.37
CA ARG A 63 -7.05 4.70 9.08
C ARG A 63 -6.08 5.22 8.05
N VAL A 64 -5.53 4.30 7.27
CA VAL A 64 -4.58 4.67 6.22
C VAL A 64 -4.95 3.95 4.94
N GLU A 65 -4.95 4.68 3.85
CA GLU A 65 -5.21 4.13 2.52
C GLU A 65 -3.87 3.92 1.83
N PHE A 66 -3.66 2.72 1.31
CA PHE A 66 -2.46 2.39 0.52
C PHE A 66 -2.94 2.25 -0.92
N ILE A 67 -2.39 3.04 -1.82
CA ILE A 67 -2.79 3.03 -3.22
C ILE A 67 -1.61 2.67 -4.10
N LEU A 68 -1.78 1.65 -4.92
CA LEU A 68 -0.77 1.22 -5.88
C LEU A 68 -0.85 2.08 -7.13
N ALA A 69 0.28 2.52 -7.63
CA ALA A 69 0.34 3.35 -8.82
C ALA A 69 1.54 2.98 -9.68
N PRO A 70 1.43 3.15 -11.00
CA PRO A 70 2.57 2.91 -11.86
C PRO A 70 3.59 4.03 -11.68
N CYS A 71 4.86 3.72 -11.83
CA CYS A 71 5.90 4.72 -11.68
C CYS A 71 6.63 5.02 -13.00
N GLY A 72 6.12 4.48 -14.10
CA GLY A 72 6.73 4.69 -15.40
C GLY A 72 7.75 3.62 -15.79
N ASP A 73 8.13 2.78 -14.84
CA ASP A 73 9.07 1.70 -15.10
C ASP A 73 8.29 0.38 -14.88
N PRO A 74 8.19 -0.50 -15.88
CA PRO A 74 7.41 -1.72 -15.73
C PRO A 74 7.96 -2.71 -14.69
N ALA A 75 9.18 -2.51 -14.24
CA ALA A 75 9.77 -3.38 -13.22
C ALA A 75 9.52 -2.88 -11.80
N HIS A 76 8.88 -1.72 -11.66
CA HIS A 76 8.67 -1.10 -10.34
C HIS A 76 7.26 -0.56 -10.21
N ALA A 77 6.81 -0.39 -8.99
CA ALA A 77 5.53 0.27 -8.72
C ALA A 77 5.66 1.10 -7.45
N ASP A 78 4.85 2.13 -7.37
CA ASP A 78 4.82 3.01 -6.21
C ASP A 78 3.58 2.72 -5.38
N VAL A 79 3.69 2.93 -4.07
CA VAL A 79 2.55 2.89 -3.18
C VAL A 79 2.52 4.21 -2.43
N GLU A 80 1.36 4.86 -2.42
CA GLU A 80 1.16 6.07 -1.63
C GLU A 80 0.29 5.71 -0.45
N CYS A 81 0.67 6.16 0.72
CA CYS A 81 -0.07 5.90 1.95
C CYS A 81 -0.62 7.23 2.46
N ARG A 82 -1.93 7.35 2.56
CA ARG A 82 -2.58 8.58 2.99
C ARG A 82 -3.50 8.31 4.16
N ARG A 83 -3.48 9.20 5.13
CA ARG A 83 -4.38 9.06 6.27
C ARG A 83 -5.79 9.44 5.85
N MET A 84 -6.77 8.76 6.41
CA MET A 84 -8.17 9.04 6.15
C MET A 84 -8.83 9.52 7.44
N ASP A 85 -9.79 10.41 7.32
CA ASP A 85 -10.52 10.87 8.49
C ASP A 85 -11.72 9.94 8.77
N SER A 86 -12.49 10.26 9.79
CA SER A 86 -13.57 9.39 10.22
C SER A 86 -14.73 9.26 9.22
N ILE A 87 -14.83 10.20 8.29
CA ILE A 87 -15.86 10.13 7.27
C ILE A 87 -15.34 9.54 5.97
N GLY A 88 -14.10 9.10 5.96
CA GLY A 88 -13.54 8.45 4.79
C GLY A 88 -12.82 9.37 3.81
N ALA A 89 -12.70 10.65 4.11
CA ALA A 89 -11.97 11.56 3.24
C ALA A 89 -10.46 11.35 3.43
N THR A 90 -9.75 11.30 2.33
CA THR A 90 -8.32 11.04 2.33
C THR A 90 -7.55 12.35 2.31
N GLU A 91 -6.51 12.44 3.11
CA GLU A 91 -5.67 13.64 3.13
C GLU A 91 -4.92 13.78 1.81
N ALA A 92 -4.73 15.01 1.39
CA ALA A 92 -4.07 15.28 0.12
C ALA A 92 -2.58 14.92 0.11
N THR A 93 -1.93 15.04 1.26
CA THR A 93 -0.50 14.75 1.36
C THR A 93 -0.28 13.34 1.88
N PRO A 94 0.52 12.52 1.20
CA PRO A 94 0.81 11.19 1.71
C PRO A 94 1.63 11.26 2.99
N ILE A 95 1.38 10.33 3.90
CA ILE A 95 2.20 10.22 5.11
C ILE A 95 3.41 9.33 4.84
N ALA A 96 3.35 8.55 3.77
CA ALA A 96 4.47 7.72 3.36
C ALA A 96 4.30 7.35 1.90
N THR A 97 5.42 7.15 1.22
CA THR A 97 5.42 6.62 -0.14
C THR A 97 6.58 5.64 -0.22
N PHE A 98 6.40 4.60 -1.02
CA PHE A 98 7.52 3.68 -1.26
C PHE A 98 7.40 3.06 -2.64
N ARG A 99 8.54 2.57 -3.14
CA ARG A 99 8.63 1.92 -4.45
C ARG A 99 9.19 0.52 -4.25
N PHE A 100 8.57 -0.46 -4.87
CA PHE A 100 9.06 -1.83 -4.78
C PHE A 100 9.29 -2.41 -6.17
N ASP A 101 10.11 -3.45 -6.23
CA ASP A 101 10.46 -4.10 -7.48
C ASP A 101 9.70 -5.42 -7.65
N GLU A 102 10.04 -6.16 -8.69
CA GLU A 102 9.36 -7.41 -9.01
C GLU A 102 9.55 -8.51 -7.97
N SER A 103 10.53 -8.38 -7.11
CA SER A 103 10.70 -9.34 -6.02
C SER A 103 9.93 -8.91 -4.78
N GLY A 104 9.34 -7.72 -4.80
CA GLY A 104 8.63 -7.19 -3.65
C GLY A 104 9.49 -6.37 -2.71
N THR A 105 10.77 -6.15 -3.07
CA THR A 105 11.69 -5.41 -2.20
C THR A 105 11.49 -3.91 -2.35
N VAL A 106 11.41 -3.22 -1.22
CA VAL A 106 11.27 -1.76 -1.22
C VAL A 106 12.63 -1.13 -1.52
N LEU A 107 12.70 -0.40 -2.62
CA LEU A 107 13.93 0.22 -3.09
C LEU A 107 14.06 1.67 -2.68
N GLN A 108 12.95 2.38 -2.57
CA GLN A 108 12.92 3.77 -2.20
C GLN A 108 11.75 3.99 -1.27
N SER A 109 11.88 4.89 -0.33
CA SER A 109 10.81 5.19 0.62
C SER A 109 11.03 6.54 1.26
N SER A 110 9.93 7.25 1.53
CA SER A 110 9.97 8.48 2.31
C SER A 110 10.18 8.17 3.78
N VAL A 111 9.97 6.91 4.17
CA VAL A 111 10.16 6.45 5.55
C VAL A 111 11.32 5.48 5.56
N PRO A 112 12.46 5.84 6.14
CA PRO A 112 13.65 4.98 6.07
C PRO A 112 13.44 3.56 6.58
N GLU A 113 12.57 3.37 7.53
CA GLU A 113 12.31 2.04 8.10
C GLU A 113 11.77 1.05 7.09
N LEU A 114 11.22 1.53 5.99
CA LEU A 114 10.64 0.63 4.99
C LEU A 114 11.67 0.11 3.99
N LEU A 115 12.83 0.74 3.92
CA LEU A 115 13.83 0.33 2.94
C LEU A 115 14.26 -1.11 3.15
N ASN A 116 14.36 -1.84 2.06
CA ASN A 116 14.78 -3.24 2.01
C ASN A 116 13.78 -4.23 2.61
N GLU A 117 12.64 -3.77 3.07
CA GLU A 117 11.58 -4.68 3.50
C GLU A 117 10.97 -5.32 2.25
N ASN A 118 10.39 -6.49 2.41
CA ASN A 118 9.76 -7.18 1.28
C ASN A 118 8.27 -7.32 1.52
N ILE A 119 7.48 -6.74 0.62
CA ILE A 119 6.03 -6.71 0.78
C ILE A 119 5.39 -8.08 0.60
N ALA A 120 6.11 -9.03 0.01
CA ALA A 120 5.60 -10.36 -0.22
C ALA A 120 5.98 -11.36 0.88
N GLN A 121 6.58 -10.88 1.96
CA GLN A 121 6.93 -11.71 3.09
C GLN A 121 6.26 -11.18 4.33
N SER A 122 5.87 -12.06 5.23
CA SER A 122 5.13 -11.68 6.44
C SER A 122 5.85 -10.63 7.26
N ASN A 123 7.11 -10.85 7.57
CA ASN A 123 7.85 -9.90 8.37
C ASN A 123 7.95 -8.54 7.71
N GLY A 124 8.20 -8.52 6.41
CA GLY A 124 8.30 -7.27 5.67
C GLY A 124 6.97 -6.54 5.62
N ALA A 125 5.90 -7.27 5.30
CA ALA A 125 4.58 -6.67 5.23
C ALA A 125 4.17 -6.09 6.59
N TRP A 126 4.41 -6.84 7.66
CA TRP A 126 4.04 -6.40 9.00
C TRP A 126 4.87 -5.19 9.44
N SER A 127 6.16 -5.15 9.08
CA SER A 127 7.01 -4.01 9.40
C SER A 127 6.54 -2.77 8.67
N ILE A 128 6.17 -2.92 7.41
CA ILE A 128 5.69 -1.79 6.60
C ILE A 128 4.40 -1.24 7.19
N VAL A 129 3.42 -2.11 7.43
CA VAL A 129 2.14 -1.67 7.97
C VAL A 129 2.35 -1.02 9.34
N GLY A 130 3.16 -1.62 10.18
CA GLY A 130 3.42 -1.08 11.51
C GLY A 130 4.05 0.30 11.46
N ALA A 131 5.05 0.47 10.59
CA ALA A 131 5.73 1.75 10.47
C ALA A 131 4.80 2.84 9.92
N VAL A 132 3.98 2.49 8.94
CA VAL A 132 3.05 3.44 8.33
C VAL A 132 1.97 3.85 9.34
N ILE A 133 1.42 2.89 10.06
CA ILE A 133 0.41 3.19 11.09
C ILE A 133 1.03 4.06 12.18
N TRP A 134 2.26 3.74 12.59
CA TRP A 134 2.96 4.53 13.61
C TRP A 134 3.12 5.97 13.15
N ASN A 135 3.52 6.16 11.88
CA ASN A 135 3.66 7.50 11.33
C ASN A 135 2.33 8.23 11.28
N ALA A 136 1.26 7.53 10.94
CA ALA A 136 -0.05 8.13 10.88
C ALA A 136 -0.49 8.63 12.26
N MET A 137 -0.15 7.87 13.31
CA MET A 137 -0.51 8.25 14.66
C MET A 137 0.31 9.44 15.15
N GLN A 138 1.58 9.48 14.76
CA GLN A 138 2.46 10.55 15.18
C GLN A 138 2.12 11.87 14.50
N ASP A 139 1.68 11.77 13.29
CA ASP A 139 1.42 12.94 12.45
C ASP A 139 0.10 13.62 12.69
N ARG A 140 -0.61 13.28 13.77
CA ARG A 140 -1.83 13.88 14.03
C ARG A 140 -1.57 15.03 14.85
N THR A 141 -1.56 16.12 14.61
CA THR A 141 -1.47 17.25 15.53
C THR A 141 -2.40 18.37 15.12
#